data_ebeb73e8b4b48e1bd01a799b5738efbb
#
_entry.id   ebeb73e8b4b48e1bd01a799b5738efbb
#
_cell.length_a   1.000
_cell.length_b   1.000
_cell.length_c   1.000
_cell.angle_alpha   90.00
_cell.angle_beta   90.00
_cell.angle_gamma   90.00
#
_symmetry.space_group_name_H-M   'P 1'
#
loop_
_entity.id
_entity.type
_entity.pdbx_description
1 polymer ?
#
loop_
_entity_poly.entity_id
_entity_poly.type
_entity_poly.pdbx_seq_one_letter_code
_entity_poly.pdbx_strand_id
1 'polypeptide(L)'
;MWTNLLKKHRSKLDMSSVDLDGSHTRATKGGESIGYQGRKKSKTTNALYLTDRQGLPLTMSVPVSGEHNDLYRIKRSTDEIFGTLEEAVIPVDGLFLNADAGFDSEDFRNQCLSHGVFPNVCFNKRNGGYDRNELLIDELYRKRYIIERTNAWMDSFRSVLVIHDTTLTSWEAWNYIVFAVLLLRNIKHSLVKITSIKRTTKNTELTEKQFIPYFP
;
A
#
# COMPACT_ATOMS: atom_id res chain seq x y z
N MET A 1 11.92 -10.08 9.26
CA MET A 1 10.66 -10.68 9.81
C MET A 1 9.46 -10.39 8.91
N TRP A 2 9.20 -9.12 8.56
CA TRP A 2 8.07 -8.73 7.70
C TRP A 2 8.09 -9.41 6.32
N THR A 3 9.23 -9.36 5.61
CA THR A 3 9.41 -9.99 4.29
C THR A 3 9.07 -11.49 4.30
N ASN A 4 9.42 -12.22 5.37
CA ASN A 4 9.05 -13.63 5.52
C ASN A 4 7.55 -13.84 5.70
N LEU A 5 6.86 -12.95 6.44
CA LEU A 5 5.41 -13.00 6.59
C LEU A 5 4.71 -12.71 5.26
N LEU A 6 5.17 -11.68 4.55
CA LEU A 6 4.68 -11.30 3.23
C LEU A 6 4.87 -12.44 2.22
N LYS A 7 6.07 -13.01 2.16
CA LYS A 7 6.37 -14.19 1.33
C LYS A 7 5.44 -15.36 1.60
N LYS A 8 5.20 -15.68 2.88
CA LYS A 8 4.31 -16.78 3.29
C LYS A 8 2.87 -16.57 2.83
N HIS A 9 2.42 -15.33 2.78
CA HIS A 9 1.03 -14.99 2.47
C HIS A 9 0.84 -14.33 1.10
N ARG A 10 1.86 -14.34 0.23
CA ARG A 10 1.81 -13.69 -1.09
C ARG A 10 0.62 -14.09 -1.96
N SER A 11 0.13 -15.34 -1.84
CA SER A 11 -1.04 -15.83 -2.59
C SER A 11 -2.37 -15.19 -2.14
N LYS A 12 -2.37 -14.40 -1.08
CA LYS A 12 -3.53 -13.65 -0.57
C LYS A 12 -3.53 -12.18 -1.00
N LEU A 13 -2.43 -11.73 -1.59
CA LEU A 13 -2.28 -10.38 -2.11
C LEU A 13 -2.90 -10.27 -3.49
N ASP A 14 -3.50 -9.14 -3.79
CA ASP A 14 -3.96 -8.80 -5.14
C ASP A 14 -2.95 -7.85 -5.79
N MET A 15 -2.03 -8.46 -6.54
CA MET A 15 -0.95 -7.76 -7.24
C MET A 15 -1.33 -7.32 -8.66
N SER A 16 -2.63 -7.26 -8.99
CA SER A 16 -3.11 -6.78 -10.32
C SER A 16 -2.77 -5.32 -10.57
N SER A 17 -2.64 -4.52 -9.51
CA SER A 17 -2.00 -3.22 -9.48
C SER A 17 -1.59 -2.89 -8.04
N VAL A 18 -0.70 -1.92 -7.88
CA VAL A 18 -0.30 -1.39 -6.58
C VAL A 18 -0.52 0.11 -6.53
N ASP A 19 -0.73 0.64 -5.33
CA ASP A 19 -0.95 2.08 -5.12
C ASP A 19 0.15 2.64 -4.23
N LEU A 20 0.76 3.76 -4.65
CA LEU A 20 1.81 4.49 -3.93
C LEU A 20 1.29 5.84 -3.46
N ASP A 21 1.57 6.18 -2.22
CA ASP A 21 1.26 7.50 -1.65
C ASP A 21 2.30 7.91 -0.61
N GLY A 22 2.48 9.22 -0.42
CA GLY A 22 3.34 9.79 0.59
C GLY A 22 2.56 10.20 1.84
N SER A 23 3.09 9.89 3.01
CA SER A 23 2.47 10.30 4.27
C SER A 23 3.44 11.05 5.17
N HIS A 24 3.04 12.28 5.54
CA HIS A 24 3.72 13.09 6.54
C HIS A 24 3.14 12.82 7.93
N THR A 25 3.82 12.05 8.74
CA THR A 25 3.41 11.72 10.10
C THR A 25 3.97 12.71 11.10
N ARG A 26 3.09 13.26 11.95
CA ARG A 26 3.47 14.24 12.99
C ARG A 26 4.32 13.59 14.05
N ALA A 27 5.37 14.31 14.48
CA ALA A 27 6.21 13.93 15.62
C ALA A 27 5.94 14.83 16.84
N THR A 28 5.90 14.24 18.02
CA THR A 28 5.72 14.98 19.30
C THR A 28 6.99 15.65 19.76
N LYS A 29 8.14 15.07 19.38
CA LYS A 29 9.49 15.53 19.78
C LYS A 29 10.37 15.63 18.54
N GLY A 30 11.60 16.08 18.70
CA GLY A 30 12.66 15.91 17.73
C GLY A 30 13.15 14.46 17.69
N GLY A 31 13.86 14.10 16.65
CA GLY A 31 14.44 12.77 16.44
C GLY A 31 15.07 12.67 15.05
N GLU A 32 15.46 11.46 14.68
CA GLU A 32 15.99 11.17 13.36
C GLU A 32 14.93 11.43 12.27
N SER A 33 15.36 12.06 11.18
CA SER A 33 14.51 12.40 10.01
C SER A 33 13.20 13.13 10.37
N ILE A 34 13.26 14.03 11.35
CA ILE A 34 12.14 14.89 11.73
C ILE A 34 12.46 16.33 11.33
N GLY A 35 11.63 16.91 10.47
CA GLY A 35 11.72 18.29 9.99
C GLY A 35 10.39 19.03 10.01
N TYR A 36 10.44 20.35 9.87
CA TYR A 36 9.25 21.19 9.93
C TYR A 36 8.54 21.21 8.57
N GLN A 37 7.29 20.74 8.55
CA GLN A 37 6.43 20.80 7.37
C GLN A 37 5.55 22.04 7.42
N GLY A 38 5.82 23.01 6.54
CA GLY A 38 5.12 24.31 6.52
C GLY A 38 3.62 24.22 6.28
N ARG A 39 3.17 23.33 5.39
CA ARG A 39 1.74 23.09 5.10
C ARG A 39 1.00 22.54 6.32
N LYS A 40 1.59 21.61 7.05
CA LYS A 40 1.01 21.00 8.26
C LYS A 40 1.31 21.79 9.54
N LYS A 41 2.14 22.84 9.46
CA LYS A 41 2.58 23.67 10.60
C LYS A 41 3.08 22.83 11.79
N SER A 42 3.77 21.75 11.52
CA SER A 42 4.23 20.79 12.53
C SER A 42 5.54 20.10 12.13
N LYS A 43 6.23 19.56 13.11
CA LYS A 43 7.36 18.66 12.88
C LYS A 43 6.81 17.30 12.42
N THR A 44 7.32 16.80 11.29
CA THR A 44 6.88 15.53 10.69
C THR A 44 8.07 14.76 10.16
N THR A 45 7.86 13.48 9.90
CA THR A 45 8.65 12.69 8.96
C THR A 45 7.79 12.36 7.74
N ASN A 46 8.41 12.09 6.60
CA ASN A 46 7.73 11.70 5.38
C ASN A 46 8.21 10.31 4.95
N ALA A 47 7.27 9.42 4.63
CA ALA A 47 7.55 8.10 4.07
C ALA A 47 6.55 7.78 2.96
N LEU A 48 7.02 7.06 1.95
CA LEU A 48 6.17 6.51 0.89
C LEU A 48 5.66 5.14 1.33
N TYR A 49 4.38 4.87 1.10
CA TYR A 49 3.73 3.60 1.37
C TYR A 49 3.27 2.96 0.08
N LEU A 50 3.47 1.66 -0.04
CA LEU A 50 2.97 0.86 -1.16
C LEU A 50 1.92 -0.11 -0.64
N THR A 51 0.78 -0.19 -1.33
CA THR A 51 -0.30 -1.14 -1.01
C THR A 51 -0.63 -2.01 -2.21
N ASP A 52 -1.19 -3.19 -1.96
CA ASP A 52 -1.81 -4.01 -3.00
C ASP A 52 -3.19 -3.44 -3.40
N ARG A 53 -3.80 -4.04 -4.42
CA ARG A 53 -5.11 -3.64 -4.92
C ARG A 53 -6.24 -3.74 -3.90
N GLN A 54 -6.09 -4.50 -2.84
CA GLN A 54 -7.06 -4.62 -1.74
C GLN A 54 -6.83 -3.54 -0.66
N GLY A 55 -5.72 -2.81 -0.72
CA GLY A 55 -5.29 -1.83 0.26
C GLY A 55 -4.50 -2.46 1.41
N LEU A 56 -3.94 -3.65 1.25
CA LEU A 56 -3.03 -4.20 2.23
C LEU A 56 -1.65 -3.54 2.08
N PRO A 57 -1.08 -2.96 3.15
CA PRO A 57 0.23 -2.36 3.09
C PRO A 57 1.29 -3.43 2.81
N LEU A 58 2.10 -3.21 1.79
CA LEU A 58 3.16 -4.13 1.36
C LEU A 58 4.50 -3.73 1.93
N THR A 59 4.85 -2.46 1.81
CA THR A 59 6.13 -1.91 2.27
C THR A 59 6.05 -0.39 2.40
N MET A 60 7.11 0.19 2.96
CA MET A 60 7.33 1.63 3.01
C MET A 60 8.77 1.95 2.66
N SER A 61 9.02 3.17 2.17
CA SER A 61 10.39 3.68 2.01
C SER A 61 11.02 3.98 3.37
N VAL A 62 12.35 4.06 3.40
CA VAL A 62 13.04 4.66 4.55
C VAL A 62 12.54 6.11 4.72
N PRO A 63 12.09 6.49 5.92
CA PRO A 63 11.54 7.82 6.16
C PRO A 63 12.57 8.93 5.96
N VAL A 64 12.11 10.05 5.44
CA VAL A 64 12.92 11.26 5.26
C VAL A 64 12.35 12.41 6.10
N SER A 65 13.16 13.46 6.31
CA SER A 65 12.74 14.63 7.07
C SER A 65 11.52 15.31 6.44
N GLY A 66 10.57 15.72 7.27
CA GLY A 66 9.26 16.20 6.83
C GLY A 66 9.23 17.50 6.03
N GLU A 67 10.35 18.22 5.93
CA GLU A 67 10.51 19.38 5.03
C GLU A 67 10.54 18.98 3.55
N HIS A 68 10.86 17.72 3.26
CA HIS A 68 10.95 17.21 1.90
C HIS A 68 9.58 16.78 1.36
N ASN A 69 9.39 16.94 0.06
CA ASN A 69 8.23 16.42 -0.67
C ASN A 69 8.43 14.93 -1.02
N ASP A 70 7.39 14.30 -1.54
CA ASP A 70 7.36 12.86 -1.85
C ASP A 70 8.32 12.44 -2.96
N LEU A 71 8.75 13.38 -3.82
CA LEU A 71 9.75 13.15 -4.87
C LEU A 71 11.21 13.27 -4.38
N TYR A 72 11.43 13.69 -3.13
CA TYR A 72 12.78 13.77 -2.61
C TYR A 72 13.40 12.36 -2.50
N ARG A 73 14.58 12.20 -3.13
CA ARG A 73 15.29 10.91 -3.25
C ARG A 73 14.42 9.78 -3.83
N ILE A 74 13.51 10.11 -4.73
CA ILE A 74 12.50 9.16 -5.25
C ILE A 74 13.14 7.88 -5.81
N LYS A 75 14.29 7.97 -6.49
CA LYS A 75 15.02 6.80 -7.01
C LYS A 75 15.38 5.82 -5.90
N ARG A 76 15.96 6.32 -4.81
CA ARG A 76 16.32 5.50 -3.66
C ARG A 76 15.07 4.90 -2.99
N SER A 77 14.04 5.70 -2.79
CA SER A 77 12.80 5.25 -2.13
C SER A 77 12.10 4.14 -2.93
N THR A 78 12.10 4.24 -4.26
CA THR A 78 11.54 3.19 -5.13
C THR A 78 12.40 1.92 -5.14
N ASP A 79 13.74 2.04 -5.14
CA ASP A 79 14.66 0.89 -5.01
C ASP A 79 14.41 0.13 -3.70
N GLU A 80 14.25 0.84 -2.58
CA GLU A 80 13.96 0.26 -1.26
C GLU A 80 12.60 -0.47 -1.25
N ILE A 81 11.58 0.15 -1.85
CA ILE A 81 10.23 -0.41 -1.96
C ILE A 81 10.23 -1.69 -2.81
N PHE A 82 10.78 -1.63 -4.01
CA PHE A 82 10.81 -2.77 -4.93
C PHE A 82 11.73 -3.89 -4.41
N GLY A 83 12.89 -3.55 -3.85
CA GLY A 83 13.79 -4.52 -3.21
C GLY A 83 13.10 -5.30 -2.08
N THR A 84 12.23 -4.65 -1.28
CA THR A 84 11.45 -5.34 -0.24
C THR A 84 10.47 -6.36 -0.84
N LEU A 85 9.83 -6.05 -1.99
CA LEU A 85 8.94 -6.99 -2.68
C LEU A 85 9.73 -8.18 -3.23
N GLU A 86 10.87 -7.93 -3.86
CA GLU A 86 11.75 -8.96 -4.41
C GLU A 86 12.28 -9.92 -3.31
N GLU A 87 12.70 -9.38 -2.16
CA GLU A 87 13.05 -10.19 -0.98
C GLU A 87 11.89 -11.08 -0.51
N ALA A 88 10.65 -10.59 -0.63
CA ALA A 88 9.44 -11.36 -0.32
C ALA A 88 9.05 -12.34 -1.44
N VAL A 89 9.84 -12.42 -2.53
CA VAL A 89 9.57 -13.25 -3.71
C VAL A 89 8.23 -12.86 -4.36
N ILE A 90 7.98 -11.55 -4.42
CA ILE A 90 6.87 -10.94 -5.14
C ILE A 90 7.47 -10.24 -6.36
N PRO A 91 7.18 -10.71 -7.59
CA PRO A 91 7.73 -10.11 -8.80
C PRO A 91 7.19 -8.68 -8.97
N VAL A 92 8.07 -7.76 -9.34
CA VAL A 92 7.71 -6.37 -9.63
C VAL A 92 7.57 -6.11 -11.13
N ASP A 93 8.24 -6.88 -11.97
CA ASP A 93 8.16 -6.77 -13.42
C ASP A 93 6.72 -6.98 -13.90
N GLY A 94 6.24 -6.05 -14.73
CA GLY A 94 4.87 -6.05 -15.25
C GLY A 94 3.82 -5.44 -14.31
N LEU A 95 4.17 -4.98 -13.09
CA LEU A 95 3.23 -4.33 -12.20
C LEU A 95 2.77 -2.96 -12.73
N PHE A 96 1.48 -2.66 -12.55
CA PHE A 96 0.95 -1.30 -12.68
C PHE A 96 0.98 -0.60 -11.34
N LEU A 97 1.67 0.55 -11.28
CA LEU A 97 1.80 1.35 -10.07
C LEU A 97 1.03 2.65 -10.24
N ASN A 98 -0.05 2.81 -9.47
CA ASN A 98 -0.83 4.04 -9.42
C ASN A 98 -0.23 5.00 -8.38
N ALA A 99 -0.09 6.26 -8.74
CA ALA A 99 0.28 7.33 -7.81
C ALA A 99 -0.45 8.62 -8.19
N ASP A 100 -0.51 9.60 -7.29
CA ASP A 100 -1.16 10.86 -7.60
C ASP A 100 -0.34 11.72 -8.57
N ALA A 101 -0.94 12.82 -9.08
CA ALA A 101 -0.27 13.73 -10.00
C ALA A 101 0.98 14.42 -9.40
N GLY A 102 1.16 14.38 -8.07
CA GLY A 102 2.36 14.86 -7.40
C GLY A 102 3.60 14.05 -7.77
N PHE A 103 3.42 12.78 -8.15
CA PHE A 103 4.48 11.89 -8.60
C PHE A 103 4.79 11.99 -10.10
N ASP A 104 4.09 12.85 -10.86
CA ASP A 104 4.36 13.03 -12.29
C ASP A 104 5.70 13.75 -12.51
N SER A 105 6.78 13.00 -12.44
CA SER A 105 8.14 13.44 -12.78
C SER A 105 8.80 12.42 -13.69
N GLU A 106 9.72 12.91 -14.53
CA GLU A 106 10.48 12.05 -15.43
C GLU A 106 11.34 11.05 -14.64
N ASP A 107 11.98 11.50 -13.57
CA ASP A 107 12.78 10.65 -12.68
C ASP A 107 11.99 9.50 -12.10
N PHE A 108 10.75 9.75 -11.61
CA PHE A 108 9.90 8.70 -11.07
C PHE A 108 9.46 7.71 -12.14
N ARG A 109 9.02 8.20 -13.30
CA ARG A 109 8.60 7.35 -14.42
C ARG A 109 9.74 6.47 -14.93
N ASN A 110 10.92 7.05 -15.17
CA ASN A 110 12.09 6.32 -15.62
C ASN A 110 12.55 5.29 -14.59
N GLN A 111 12.48 5.62 -13.30
CA GLN A 111 12.82 4.71 -12.23
C GLN A 111 11.85 3.52 -12.15
N CYS A 112 10.55 3.74 -12.27
CA CYS A 112 9.58 2.65 -12.36
C CYS A 112 9.88 1.73 -13.56
N LEU A 113 10.05 2.32 -14.75
CA LEU A 113 10.33 1.57 -15.97
C LEU A 113 11.64 0.77 -15.89
N SER A 114 12.67 1.27 -15.20
CA SER A 114 13.93 0.53 -15.01
C SER A 114 13.78 -0.75 -14.18
N HIS A 115 12.72 -0.83 -13.37
CA HIS A 115 12.31 -2.04 -12.63
C HIS A 115 11.24 -2.87 -13.35
N GLY A 116 10.88 -2.54 -14.59
CA GLY A 116 9.79 -3.20 -15.33
C GLY A 116 8.38 -2.85 -14.80
N VAL A 117 8.26 -1.80 -13.98
CA VAL A 117 6.99 -1.34 -13.40
C VAL A 117 6.38 -0.25 -14.28
N PHE A 118 5.09 -0.37 -14.60
CA PHE A 118 4.36 0.61 -15.41
C PHE A 118 3.77 1.71 -14.52
N PRO A 119 4.30 2.96 -14.56
CA PRO A 119 3.77 4.07 -13.76
C PRO A 119 2.45 4.58 -14.34
N ASN A 120 1.36 4.37 -13.63
CA ASN A 120 0.02 4.86 -13.96
C ASN A 120 -0.28 6.14 -13.15
N VAL A 121 0.28 7.26 -13.61
CA VAL A 121 0.26 8.55 -12.93
C VAL A 121 -0.40 9.60 -13.81
N CYS A 122 -1.36 10.34 -13.24
CA CYS A 122 -2.02 11.43 -13.94
C CYS A 122 -1.04 12.56 -14.27
N PHE A 123 -1.20 13.19 -15.42
CA PHE A 123 -0.39 14.33 -15.82
C PHE A 123 -0.57 15.51 -14.87
N ASN A 124 0.51 16.07 -14.38
CA ASN A 124 0.52 17.26 -13.57
C ASN A 124 0.66 18.53 -14.41
N LYS A 125 -0.42 19.24 -14.65
CA LYS A 125 -0.44 20.49 -15.45
C LYS A 125 0.51 21.57 -14.93
N ARG A 126 0.92 21.53 -13.66
CA ARG A 126 1.87 22.49 -13.09
C ARG A 126 3.30 22.27 -13.55
N ASN A 127 3.66 21.06 -13.98
CA ASN A 127 4.99 20.75 -14.44
C ASN A 127 5.23 21.24 -15.87
N GLY A 128 4.20 21.73 -16.58
CA GLY A 128 4.29 22.09 -17.99
C GLY A 128 4.57 20.88 -18.89
N GLY A 129 4.73 21.11 -20.18
CA GLY A 129 5.09 20.06 -21.12
C GLY A 129 3.88 19.37 -21.76
N TYR A 130 4.12 18.19 -22.36
CA TYR A 130 3.11 17.43 -23.11
C TYR A 130 2.18 16.67 -22.16
N ASP A 131 0.87 16.70 -22.46
CA ASP A 131 -0.13 15.94 -21.72
C ASP A 131 0.06 14.43 -21.98
N ARG A 132 0.36 13.68 -20.92
CA ARG A 132 0.65 12.24 -20.96
C ARG A 132 -0.54 11.39 -20.49
N ASN A 133 -1.72 11.98 -20.35
CA ASN A 133 -2.92 11.25 -19.90
C ASN A 133 -3.35 10.17 -20.91
N GLU A 134 -2.90 10.22 -22.15
CA GLU A 134 -3.11 9.14 -23.13
C GLU A 134 -2.54 7.79 -22.69
N LEU A 135 -1.54 7.80 -21.81
CA LEU A 135 -0.92 6.61 -21.22
C LEU A 135 -1.60 6.18 -19.91
N LEU A 136 -2.57 6.96 -19.41
CA LEU A 136 -3.25 6.69 -18.15
C LEU A 136 -4.32 5.61 -18.33
N ILE A 137 -4.25 4.56 -17.53
CA ILE A 137 -5.29 3.54 -17.44
C ILE A 137 -6.30 3.98 -16.38
N ASP A 138 -7.33 4.69 -16.81
CA ASP A 138 -8.36 5.29 -15.96
C ASP A 138 -9.02 4.29 -15.01
N GLU A 139 -9.29 3.07 -15.45
CA GLU A 139 -9.92 2.04 -14.61
C GLU A 139 -9.08 1.67 -13.40
N LEU A 140 -7.76 1.60 -13.56
CA LEU A 140 -6.83 1.36 -12.47
C LEU A 140 -6.71 2.59 -11.58
N TYR A 141 -6.55 3.76 -12.19
CA TYR A 141 -6.35 5.03 -11.49
C TYR A 141 -7.54 5.41 -10.59
N ARG A 142 -8.77 5.22 -11.06
CA ARG A 142 -9.99 5.51 -10.28
C ARG A 142 -10.07 4.76 -8.96
N LYS A 143 -9.39 3.63 -8.83
CA LYS A 143 -9.37 2.81 -7.60
C LYS A 143 -8.24 3.21 -6.63
N ARG A 144 -7.43 4.21 -6.98
CA ARG A 144 -6.34 4.72 -6.13
C ARG A 144 -6.81 5.17 -4.73
N TYR A 145 -8.09 5.58 -4.58
CA TYR A 145 -8.66 5.89 -3.26
C TYR A 145 -8.48 4.77 -2.22
N ILE A 146 -8.12 3.57 -2.66
CA ILE A 146 -7.88 2.42 -1.78
C ILE A 146 -6.72 2.70 -0.81
N ILE A 147 -5.67 3.40 -1.25
CA ILE A 147 -4.55 3.74 -0.37
C ILE A 147 -4.97 4.75 0.72
N GLU A 148 -5.91 5.64 0.44
CA GLU A 148 -6.46 6.57 1.44
C GLU A 148 -7.19 5.80 2.56
N ARG A 149 -7.89 4.71 2.20
CA ARG A 149 -8.50 3.78 3.17
C ARG A 149 -7.45 3.08 4.00
N THR A 150 -6.33 2.67 3.40
CA THR A 150 -5.21 2.05 4.13
C THR A 150 -4.61 3.04 5.11
N ASN A 151 -4.38 4.28 4.71
CA ASN A 151 -3.91 5.32 5.60
C ASN A 151 -4.87 5.50 6.79
N ALA A 152 -6.19 5.52 6.56
CA ALA A 152 -7.18 5.59 7.62
C ALA A 152 -7.15 4.36 8.56
N TRP A 153 -6.87 3.16 8.05
CA TRP A 153 -6.66 1.98 8.90
C TRP A 153 -5.41 2.09 9.76
N MET A 154 -4.32 2.58 9.18
CA MET A 154 -3.05 2.80 9.88
C MET A 154 -3.21 3.86 10.97
N ASP A 155 -3.94 4.92 10.71
CA ASP A 155 -4.23 6.00 11.66
C ASP A 155 -5.01 5.54 12.92
N SER A 156 -5.64 4.36 12.87
CA SER A 156 -6.24 3.75 14.07
C SER A 156 -5.21 3.27 15.10
N PHE A 157 -3.92 3.20 14.73
CA PHE A 157 -2.83 2.77 15.60
C PHE A 157 -2.02 3.98 16.08
N ARG A 158 -2.11 4.31 17.37
CA ARG A 158 -1.45 5.50 17.95
C ARG A 158 0.05 5.57 17.72
N SER A 159 0.73 4.41 17.71
CA SER A 159 2.18 4.31 17.49
C SER A 159 2.61 4.71 16.06
N VAL A 160 1.69 4.68 15.10
CA VAL A 160 1.94 5.06 13.71
C VAL A 160 1.36 6.42 13.40
N LEU A 161 0.18 6.75 13.94
CA LEU A 161 -0.51 8.04 13.74
C LEU A 161 0.33 9.25 14.20
N VAL A 162 1.06 9.08 15.31
CA VAL A 162 1.93 10.12 15.88
C VAL A 162 3.23 9.49 16.35
N ILE A 163 4.35 10.06 15.92
CA ILE A 163 5.69 9.59 16.29
C ILE A 163 6.02 10.08 17.69
N HIS A 164 6.24 9.13 18.59
CA HIS A 164 6.72 9.33 19.94
C HIS A 164 8.19 8.90 20.11
N ASP A 165 8.66 8.08 19.17
CA ASP A 165 10.03 7.54 19.14
C ASP A 165 11.03 8.60 18.65
N THR A 166 12.28 8.47 19.10
CA THR A 166 13.37 9.34 18.69
C THR A 166 14.23 8.73 17.59
N THR A 167 14.11 7.41 17.37
CA THR A 167 14.85 6.68 16.34
C THR A 167 13.93 6.23 15.21
N LEU A 168 14.44 6.29 13.98
CA LEU A 168 13.72 5.81 12.80
C LEU A 168 13.38 4.33 12.89
N THR A 169 14.35 3.51 13.29
CA THR A 169 14.19 2.05 13.38
C THR A 169 13.01 1.65 14.26
N SER A 170 12.80 2.35 15.39
CA SER A 170 11.67 2.07 16.28
C SER A 170 10.33 2.40 15.60
N TRP A 171 10.25 3.53 14.92
CA TRP A 171 9.00 3.92 14.24
C TRP A 171 8.71 3.05 13.01
N GLU A 172 9.73 2.69 12.22
CA GLU A 172 9.59 1.73 11.13
C GLU A 172 9.09 0.36 11.64
N ALA A 173 9.64 -0.11 12.78
CA ALA A 173 9.20 -1.37 13.38
C ALA A 173 7.71 -1.33 13.76
N TRP A 174 7.20 -0.22 14.29
CA TRP A 174 5.77 -0.05 14.55
C TRP A 174 4.93 -0.13 13.27
N ASN A 175 5.37 0.49 12.17
CA ASN A 175 4.68 0.39 10.88
C ASN A 175 4.59 -1.07 10.41
N TYR A 176 5.69 -1.82 10.44
CA TYR A 176 5.69 -3.24 10.03
C TYR A 176 4.85 -4.13 10.96
N ILE A 177 4.76 -3.81 12.26
CA ILE A 177 3.83 -4.49 13.17
C ILE A 177 2.37 -4.22 12.75
N VAL A 178 2.03 -2.98 12.41
CA VAL A 178 0.70 -2.61 11.93
C VAL A 178 0.40 -3.31 10.60
N PHE A 179 1.33 -3.36 9.66
CA PHE A 179 1.18 -4.11 8.41
C PHE A 179 0.87 -5.58 8.68
N ALA A 180 1.60 -6.20 9.61
CA ALA A 180 1.36 -7.60 9.98
C ALA A 180 -0.06 -7.80 10.58
N VAL A 181 -0.52 -6.90 11.43
CA VAL A 181 -1.86 -6.94 12.01
C VAL A 181 -2.93 -6.80 10.92
N LEU A 182 -2.77 -5.87 9.97
CA LEU A 182 -3.73 -5.67 8.88
C LEU A 182 -3.78 -6.89 7.95
N LEU A 183 -2.64 -7.44 7.58
CA LEU A 183 -2.55 -8.65 6.76
C LEU A 183 -3.24 -9.84 7.44
N LEU A 184 -2.96 -10.10 8.72
CA LEU A 184 -3.55 -11.21 9.45
C LEU A 184 -5.06 -11.04 9.67
N ARG A 185 -5.54 -9.82 9.88
CA ARG A 185 -6.99 -9.52 9.95
C ARG A 185 -7.67 -9.84 8.61
N ASN A 186 -7.09 -9.45 7.49
CA ASN A 186 -7.64 -9.74 6.17
C ASN A 186 -7.72 -11.26 5.93
N ILE A 187 -6.66 -12.00 6.24
CA ILE A 187 -6.63 -13.47 6.12
C ILE A 187 -7.74 -14.12 6.95
N LYS A 188 -7.92 -13.67 8.20
CA LYS A 188 -8.99 -14.18 9.08
C LYS A 188 -10.38 -13.92 8.48
N HIS A 189 -10.64 -12.71 7.97
CA HIS A 189 -11.91 -12.39 7.32
C HIS A 189 -12.19 -13.25 6.10
N SER A 190 -11.18 -13.51 5.28
CA SER A 190 -11.30 -14.38 4.10
C SER A 190 -11.63 -15.82 4.48
N LEU A 191 -11.01 -16.35 5.53
CA LEU A 191 -11.30 -17.71 6.05
C LEU A 191 -12.73 -17.81 6.59
N VAL A 192 -13.22 -16.83 7.34
CA VAL A 192 -14.59 -16.80 7.86
C VAL A 192 -15.61 -16.79 6.73
N LYS A 193 -15.40 -15.98 5.68
CA LYS A 193 -16.27 -15.95 4.49
C LYS A 193 -16.34 -17.31 3.81
N ILE A 194 -15.20 -17.97 3.59
CA ILE A 194 -15.15 -19.29 2.95
C ILE A 194 -15.90 -20.33 3.79
N THR A 195 -15.75 -20.29 5.11
CA THR A 195 -16.42 -21.23 6.02
C THR A 195 -17.94 -21.01 6.04
N SER A 196 -18.40 -19.76 5.98
CA SER A 196 -19.84 -19.44 5.92
C SER A 196 -20.46 -19.91 4.60
N ILE A 197 -19.80 -19.67 3.46
CA ILE A 197 -20.26 -20.14 2.15
C ILE A 197 -20.39 -21.67 2.13
N LYS A 198 -19.35 -22.39 2.59
CA LYS A 198 -19.39 -23.88 2.66
C LYS A 198 -20.51 -24.40 3.53
N ARG A 199 -20.86 -23.72 4.63
CA ARG A 199 -22.01 -24.10 5.48
C ARG A 199 -23.34 -23.89 4.76
N THR A 200 -23.48 -22.77 4.05
CA THR A 200 -24.71 -22.48 3.28
C THR A 200 -24.91 -23.50 2.16
N THR A 201 -23.88 -23.79 1.37
CA THR A 201 -23.93 -24.78 0.28
C THR A 201 -24.31 -26.18 0.83
N LYS A 202 -23.70 -26.60 1.94
CA LYS A 202 -24.01 -27.89 2.56
C LYS A 202 -25.45 -27.98 3.05
N ASN A 203 -25.99 -26.87 3.58
CA ASN A 203 -27.39 -26.82 4.02
C ASN A 203 -28.36 -26.87 2.84
N THR A 204 -28.01 -26.22 1.69
CA THR A 204 -28.82 -26.28 0.45
C THR A 204 -28.85 -27.70 -0.12
N GLU A 205 -27.71 -28.39 -0.19
CA GLU A 205 -27.65 -29.79 -0.64
C GLU A 205 -28.42 -30.76 0.27
N LEU A 206 -28.47 -30.51 1.58
CA LEU A 206 -29.25 -31.30 2.51
C LEU A 206 -30.77 -31.06 2.36
N THR A 207 -31.16 -29.83 2.03
CA THR A 207 -32.59 -29.50 1.80
C THR A 207 -33.09 -30.08 0.48
N GLU A 208 -32.28 -30.09 -0.57
CA GLU A 208 -32.62 -30.71 -1.87
C GLU A 208 -32.74 -32.23 -1.77
N LYS A 209 -31.94 -32.90 -0.92
CA LYS A 209 -32.05 -34.36 -0.69
C LYS A 209 -33.25 -34.77 0.13
N GLN A 210 -33.94 -33.86 0.79
CA GLN A 210 -35.19 -34.15 1.55
C GLN A 210 -36.47 -34.02 0.70
N PHE A 211 -36.37 -33.49 -0.52
CA PHE A 211 -37.48 -33.40 -1.48
C PHE A 211 -37.41 -34.54 -2.51
N ILE A 212 -37.61 -35.79 -2.07
CA ILE A 212 -38.02 -36.87 -3.00
C ILE A 212 -39.55 -36.90 -2.94
N PRO A 213 -40.28 -36.54 -4.01
CA PRO A 213 -41.73 -36.69 -4.00
C PRO A 213 -42.04 -38.18 -4.04
N TYR A 214 -42.71 -38.67 -2.99
CA TYR A 214 -43.47 -39.94 -3.08
C TYR A 214 -44.56 -39.76 -4.11
N PHE A 215 -44.40 -40.36 -5.30
CA PHE A 215 -45.51 -40.63 -6.19
C PHE A 215 -46.08 -42.01 -5.89
N PRO A 216 -47.41 -42.12 -5.72
CA PRO A 216 -48.08 -43.39 -5.51
C PRO A 216 -48.07 -44.28 -6.73
#